data_6c108d87fb00c7ef305bdb1a488dfd6c
#
_entry.id   6c108d87fb00c7ef305bdb1a488dfd6c
#
_cell.length_a   1.000
_cell.length_b   1.000
_cell.length_c   1.000
_cell.angle_alpha   90.00
_cell.angle_beta   90.00
_cell.angle_gamma   90.00
#
_symmetry.space_group_name_H-M   'P 1'
#
loop_
_entity.id
_entity.type
_entity.pdbx_description
1 polymer ?
#
loop_
_entity_poly.entity_id
_entity_poly.type
_entity_poly.pdbx_seq_one_letter_code
_entity_poly.pdbx_strand_id
1 'polypeptide(L)'
;MGMLSAHIKSLRKNAGLTQEQLGIRVGVGATTINNIESGYLASPDIKLLERLAETFFVTVDDLLHSISPNVGERAKMVHIFSSVSSRNPLPEINKIVETAFLDRDNMRGSEYMGIKMPDKAMIEEAIKENANVIIQQNANLQNGDIIAAVYNDHDAVIRTYYKKGNTVLLKAANSSGLYPDIVLNLEKDRFVPVGKVVHWTNFAEKK
;
A
#
# COMPACT_ATOMS: atom_id res chain seq x y z
N MET A 1 -29.14 7.68 -8.02
CA MET A 1 -28.17 6.72 -7.43
C MET A 1 -27.76 7.32 -6.10
N GLY A 2 -27.91 6.61 -4.98
CA GLY A 2 -27.53 7.14 -3.66
C GLY A 2 -26.00 7.28 -3.52
N MET A 3 -25.53 8.24 -2.72
CA MET A 3 -24.09 8.46 -2.50
C MET A 3 -23.37 7.18 -2.01
N LEU A 4 -23.96 6.44 -1.09
CA LEU A 4 -23.44 5.17 -0.58
C LEU A 4 -23.24 4.12 -1.68
N SER A 5 -24.20 3.96 -2.59
CA SER A 5 -24.16 2.98 -3.70
C SER A 5 -23.01 3.24 -4.64
N ALA A 6 -22.81 4.48 -5.05
CA ALA A 6 -21.70 4.89 -5.91
C ALA A 6 -20.36 4.72 -5.21
N HIS A 7 -20.30 5.03 -3.91
CA HIS A 7 -19.09 4.92 -3.09
C HIS A 7 -18.64 3.46 -2.92
N ILE A 8 -19.54 2.56 -2.51
CA ILE A 8 -19.22 1.12 -2.38
C ILE A 8 -18.76 0.54 -3.71
N LYS A 9 -19.42 0.88 -4.83
CA LYS A 9 -19.01 0.46 -6.17
C LYS A 9 -17.62 0.96 -6.54
N SER A 10 -17.29 2.19 -6.19
CA SER A 10 -15.96 2.78 -6.39
C SER A 10 -14.89 2.06 -5.59
N LEU A 11 -15.11 1.86 -4.28
CA LEU A 11 -14.20 1.14 -3.39
C LEU A 11 -13.93 -0.28 -3.89
N ARG A 12 -14.98 -1.02 -4.28
CA ARG A 12 -14.83 -2.36 -4.84
C ARG A 12 -13.96 -2.37 -6.11
N LYS A 13 -14.23 -1.46 -7.05
CA LYS A 13 -13.45 -1.36 -8.30
C LYS A 13 -11.99 -0.98 -8.03
N ASN A 14 -11.76 -0.07 -7.10
CA ASN A 14 -10.42 0.34 -6.70
C ASN A 14 -9.65 -0.82 -6.04
N ALA A 15 -10.35 -1.68 -5.30
CA ALA A 15 -9.80 -2.91 -4.72
C ALA A 15 -9.63 -4.05 -5.74
N GLY A 16 -9.99 -3.86 -7.03
CA GLY A 16 -9.90 -4.87 -8.08
C GLY A 16 -10.84 -6.06 -7.89
N LEU A 17 -11.91 -5.90 -7.07
CA LEU A 17 -12.81 -7.00 -6.73
C LEU A 17 -14.01 -7.08 -7.69
N THR A 18 -14.44 -8.32 -8.02
CA THR A 18 -15.77 -8.55 -8.59
C THR A 18 -16.85 -8.42 -7.51
N GLN A 19 -18.12 -8.28 -7.91
CA GLN A 19 -19.25 -8.28 -6.96
C GLN A 19 -19.32 -9.60 -6.18
N GLU A 20 -19.01 -10.71 -6.82
CA GLU A 20 -18.97 -12.03 -6.19
C GLU A 20 -17.85 -12.11 -5.14
N GLN A 21 -16.64 -11.67 -5.48
CA GLN A 21 -15.50 -11.65 -4.57
C GLN A 21 -15.76 -10.75 -3.35
N LEU A 22 -16.37 -9.59 -3.55
CA LEU A 22 -16.77 -8.72 -2.44
C LEU A 22 -17.84 -9.41 -1.59
N GLY A 23 -18.85 -10.02 -2.23
CA GLY A 23 -19.91 -10.76 -1.53
C GLY A 23 -19.36 -11.85 -0.60
N ILE A 24 -18.43 -12.65 -1.11
CA ILE A 24 -17.76 -13.70 -0.31
C ILE A 24 -17.04 -13.07 0.91
N ARG A 25 -16.31 -11.99 0.73
CA ARG A 25 -15.55 -11.32 1.82
C ARG A 25 -16.45 -10.78 2.93
N VAL A 26 -17.58 -10.20 2.55
CA VAL A 26 -18.53 -9.63 3.52
C VAL A 26 -19.67 -10.57 3.91
N GLY A 27 -19.62 -11.85 3.48
CA GLY A 27 -20.58 -12.89 3.86
C GLY A 27 -21.97 -12.69 3.31
N VAL A 28 -22.11 -12.18 2.07
CA VAL A 28 -23.38 -12.04 1.35
C VAL A 28 -23.25 -12.51 -0.11
N GLY A 29 -24.37 -12.70 -0.79
CA GLY A 29 -24.36 -13.04 -2.22
C GLY A 29 -24.01 -11.84 -3.13
N ALA A 30 -23.52 -12.14 -4.35
CA ALA A 30 -23.24 -11.13 -5.38
C ALA A 30 -24.49 -10.27 -5.69
N THR A 31 -25.68 -10.84 -5.64
CA THR A 31 -26.95 -10.15 -5.83
C THR A 31 -27.15 -9.06 -4.78
N THR A 32 -26.79 -9.31 -3.51
CA THR A 32 -26.86 -8.31 -2.45
C THR A 32 -25.93 -7.14 -2.73
N ILE A 33 -24.69 -7.42 -3.16
CA ILE A 33 -23.73 -6.38 -3.55
C ILE A 33 -24.26 -5.58 -4.74
N ASN A 34 -24.81 -6.25 -5.77
CA ASN A 34 -25.42 -5.57 -6.91
C ASN A 34 -26.58 -4.66 -6.47
N ASN A 35 -27.44 -5.12 -5.57
CA ASN A 35 -28.57 -4.34 -5.05
C ASN A 35 -28.10 -3.09 -4.28
N ILE A 36 -27.01 -3.19 -3.51
CA ILE A 36 -26.41 -2.02 -2.85
C ILE A 36 -25.85 -1.06 -3.91
N GLU A 37 -25.04 -1.55 -4.85
CA GLU A 37 -24.39 -0.71 -5.87
C GLU A 37 -25.36 -0.08 -6.87
N SER A 38 -26.49 -0.71 -7.12
CA SER A 38 -27.56 -0.17 -7.97
C SER A 38 -28.46 0.82 -7.23
N GLY A 39 -28.37 0.85 -5.89
CA GLY A 39 -29.23 1.69 -5.02
C GLY A 39 -30.59 1.07 -4.72
N TYR A 40 -30.83 -0.17 -5.15
CA TYR A 40 -32.05 -0.90 -4.81
C TYR A 40 -32.12 -1.20 -3.30
N LEU A 41 -30.99 -1.56 -2.69
CA LEU A 41 -30.81 -1.63 -1.24
C LEU A 41 -30.09 -0.38 -0.76
N ALA A 42 -30.88 0.67 -0.48
CA ALA A 42 -30.35 1.99 -0.12
C ALA A 42 -29.78 2.07 1.30
N SER A 43 -30.23 1.18 2.20
CA SER A 43 -29.81 1.16 3.62
C SER A 43 -29.49 -0.29 4.03
N PRO A 44 -28.25 -0.76 3.79
CA PRO A 44 -27.78 -2.03 4.34
C PRO A 44 -27.80 -2.02 5.87
N ASP A 45 -27.95 -3.18 6.50
CA ASP A 45 -27.87 -3.28 7.95
C ASP A 45 -26.48 -2.90 8.48
N ILE A 46 -26.40 -2.51 9.76
CA ILE A 46 -25.16 -2.01 10.36
C ILE A 46 -24.03 -3.05 10.32
N LYS A 47 -24.36 -4.34 10.50
CA LYS A 47 -23.36 -5.42 10.46
C LYS A 47 -22.75 -5.59 9.07
N LEU A 48 -23.53 -5.37 8.02
CA LEU A 48 -23.03 -5.41 6.65
C LEU A 48 -22.19 -4.18 6.36
N LEU A 49 -22.57 -3.00 6.85
CA LEU A 49 -21.78 -1.78 6.75
C LEU A 49 -20.43 -1.91 7.48
N GLU A 50 -20.40 -2.50 8.67
CA GLU A 50 -19.20 -2.79 9.42
C GLU A 50 -18.25 -3.71 8.63
N ARG A 51 -18.76 -4.82 8.07
CA ARG A 51 -17.97 -5.75 7.25
C ARG A 51 -17.48 -5.13 5.94
N LEU A 52 -18.27 -4.26 5.32
CA LEU A 52 -17.83 -3.49 4.16
C LEU A 52 -16.73 -2.50 4.54
N ALA A 53 -16.89 -1.80 5.66
CA ALA A 53 -15.92 -0.85 6.19
C ALA A 53 -14.59 -1.57 6.50
N GLU A 54 -14.62 -2.71 7.18
CA GLU A 54 -13.46 -3.57 7.44
C GLU A 54 -12.81 -4.06 6.14
N THR A 55 -13.62 -4.51 5.16
CA THR A 55 -13.11 -5.00 3.87
C THR A 55 -12.39 -3.92 3.08
N PHE A 56 -12.85 -2.69 3.16
CA PHE A 56 -12.26 -1.55 2.45
C PHE A 56 -11.34 -0.70 3.33
N PHE A 57 -11.14 -1.07 4.60
CA PHE A 57 -10.30 -0.37 5.56
C PHE A 57 -10.68 1.10 5.73
N VAL A 58 -11.96 1.36 5.81
CA VAL A 58 -12.55 2.66 6.08
C VAL A 58 -13.43 2.58 7.31
N THR A 59 -13.83 3.72 7.90
CA THR A 59 -14.83 3.71 8.95
C THR A 59 -16.25 3.60 8.36
N VAL A 60 -17.23 3.17 9.16
CA VAL A 60 -18.64 3.17 8.74
C VAL A 60 -19.08 4.60 8.40
N ASP A 61 -18.58 5.59 9.11
CA ASP A 61 -18.85 7.01 8.84
C ASP A 61 -18.31 7.43 7.46
N ASP A 62 -17.10 7.00 7.10
CA ASP A 62 -16.55 7.24 5.76
C ASP A 62 -17.38 6.58 4.65
N LEU A 63 -17.94 5.39 4.91
CA LEU A 63 -18.83 4.73 3.97
C LEU A 63 -20.13 5.51 3.74
N LEU A 64 -20.71 6.06 4.82
CA LEU A 64 -21.99 6.76 4.81
C LEU A 64 -21.87 8.21 4.32
N HIS A 65 -20.80 8.88 4.74
CA HIS A 65 -20.49 10.26 4.40
C HIS A 65 -19.39 10.28 3.34
N SER A 66 -19.72 9.89 2.09
CA SER A 66 -18.75 9.95 1.00
C SER A 66 -18.06 11.30 0.98
N ILE A 67 -16.78 11.31 1.35
CA ILE A 67 -15.87 12.43 1.11
C ILE A 67 -16.04 12.79 -0.37
N SER A 68 -16.46 14.00 -0.65
CA SER A 68 -16.84 14.61 -1.95
C SER A 68 -16.59 13.75 -3.21
N PRO A 69 -17.56 13.55 -4.12
CA PRO A 69 -17.41 12.73 -5.33
C PRO A 69 -16.20 13.12 -6.20
N ASN A 70 -15.63 14.30 -6.00
CA ASN A 70 -14.42 14.75 -6.70
C ASN A 70 -13.09 14.16 -6.17
N VAL A 71 -13.05 13.61 -4.94
CA VAL A 71 -11.82 12.99 -4.38
C VAL A 71 -11.74 11.52 -4.78
N GLY A 72 -12.87 10.79 -4.81
CA GLY A 72 -12.90 9.37 -5.12
C GLY A 72 -12.58 9.02 -6.60
N GLU A 73 -12.80 9.93 -7.55
CA GLU A 73 -12.44 9.72 -8.95
C GLU A 73 -10.97 10.03 -9.24
N ARG A 74 -10.34 10.90 -8.45
CA ARG A 74 -8.94 11.35 -8.63
C ARG A 74 -7.95 10.75 -7.66
N ALA A 75 -8.41 10.17 -6.55
CA ALA A 75 -7.55 9.61 -5.53
C ALA A 75 -7.56 8.07 -5.54
N LYS A 76 -6.39 7.46 -5.47
CA LYS A 76 -6.21 6.03 -5.23
C LYS A 76 -5.86 5.84 -3.75
N MET A 77 -6.62 4.98 -3.09
CA MET A 77 -6.35 4.58 -1.72
C MET A 77 -5.17 3.61 -1.67
N VAL A 78 -4.21 3.87 -0.80
CA VAL A 78 -3.01 3.05 -0.60
C VAL A 78 -2.87 2.74 0.88
N HIS A 79 -2.86 1.46 1.23
CA HIS A 79 -2.65 1.01 2.60
C HIS A 79 -1.17 1.08 2.96
N ILE A 80 -0.89 1.59 4.16
CA ILE A 80 0.46 1.71 4.72
C ILE A 80 0.61 0.67 5.81
N PHE A 81 1.60 -0.17 5.66
CA PHE A 81 1.92 -1.25 6.57
C PHE A 81 3.07 -0.86 7.51
N SER A 82 3.07 -1.39 8.72
CA SER A 82 4.16 -1.15 9.67
C SER A 82 5.48 -1.78 9.21
N SER A 83 5.41 -2.95 8.58
CA SER A 83 6.57 -3.66 8.03
C SER A 83 6.12 -4.69 6.99
N VAL A 84 7.07 -5.17 6.18
CA VAL A 84 6.90 -6.30 5.28
C VAL A 84 7.92 -7.36 5.66
N SER A 85 7.44 -8.57 5.93
CA SER A 85 8.26 -9.67 6.43
C SER A 85 8.92 -10.47 5.30
N SER A 86 10.10 -11.01 5.54
CA SER A 86 10.79 -11.92 4.65
C SER A 86 10.01 -13.21 4.37
N ARG A 87 9.22 -13.68 5.32
CA ARG A 87 8.42 -14.92 5.21
C ARG A 87 7.19 -14.75 4.34
N ASN A 88 6.63 -13.54 4.32
CA ASN A 88 5.48 -13.19 3.50
C ASN A 88 5.66 -11.78 2.94
N PRO A 89 6.18 -11.63 1.72
CA PRO A 89 6.35 -10.33 1.08
C PRO A 89 5.02 -9.66 0.71
N LEU A 90 3.90 -10.40 0.78
CA LEU A 90 2.57 -9.81 0.74
C LEU A 90 2.19 -9.39 2.17
N PRO A 91 1.92 -8.11 2.39
CA PRO A 91 1.65 -7.62 3.73
C PRO A 91 0.34 -8.21 4.28
N GLU A 92 0.40 -8.59 5.54
CA GLU A 92 -0.78 -9.07 6.26
C GLU A 92 -1.68 -7.88 6.62
N ILE A 93 -2.98 -8.07 6.45
CA ILE A 93 -4.01 -7.04 6.68
C ILE A 93 -3.95 -6.45 8.10
N ASN A 94 -3.62 -7.27 9.09
CA ASN A 94 -3.46 -6.85 10.49
C ASN A 94 -2.26 -5.94 10.76
N LYS A 95 -1.40 -5.71 9.77
CA LYS A 95 -0.25 -4.80 9.82
C LYS A 95 -0.49 -3.43 9.18
N ILE A 96 -1.72 -3.16 8.71
CA ILE A 96 -2.10 -1.82 8.22
C ILE A 96 -2.14 -0.87 9.41
N VAL A 97 -1.37 0.19 9.32
CA VAL A 97 -1.27 1.22 10.37
C VAL A 97 -1.87 2.55 9.93
N GLU A 98 -2.01 2.75 8.61
CA GLU A 98 -2.51 4.00 8.06
C GLU A 98 -3.01 3.78 6.62
N THR A 99 -3.80 4.73 6.12
CA THR A 99 -4.24 4.77 4.72
C THR A 99 -3.94 6.14 4.14
N ALA A 100 -3.27 6.18 3.00
CA ALA A 100 -3.00 7.39 2.24
C ALA A 100 -3.87 7.44 0.98
N PHE A 101 -4.21 8.66 0.57
CA PHE A 101 -4.89 8.93 -0.70
C PHE A 101 -3.92 9.65 -1.63
N LEU A 102 -3.66 9.07 -2.78
CA LEU A 102 -2.73 9.60 -3.78
C LEU A 102 -3.47 9.95 -5.07
N ASP A 103 -3.01 11.01 -5.73
CA ASP A 103 -3.58 11.43 -7.01
C ASP A 103 -3.41 10.34 -8.08
N ARG A 104 -4.53 9.96 -8.68
CA ARG A 104 -4.61 8.89 -9.68
C ARG A 104 -3.87 9.21 -10.97
N ASP A 105 -3.75 10.48 -11.32
CA ASP A 105 -3.08 10.91 -12.54
C ASP A 105 -1.58 10.63 -12.50
N ASN A 106 -1.01 10.54 -11.29
CA ASN A 106 0.38 10.19 -11.03
C ASN A 106 0.62 8.67 -10.87
N MET A 107 -0.45 7.84 -10.89
CA MET A 107 -0.40 6.41 -10.57
C MET A 107 -0.91 5.57 -11.73
N ARG A 108 -0.12 5.43 -12.79
CA ARG A 108 -0.52 4.69 -13.99
C ARG A 108 -0.32 3.17 -13.81
N GLY A 109 -1.42 2.42 -13.93
CA GLY A 109 -1.44 0.99 -14.32
C GLY A 109 -0.82 -0.04 -13.36
N SER A 110 -0.32 0.35 -12.18
CA SER A 110 0.40 -0.52 -11.27
C SER A 110 -0.33 -0.66 -9.93
N GLU A 111 -0.01 -1.73 -9.20
CA GLU A 111 -0.40 -1.88 -7.81
C GLU A 111 0.56 -1.09 -6.91
N TYR A 112 0.01 -0.46 -5.88
CA TYR A 112 0.74 0.37 -4.94
C TYR A 112 0.45 -0.07 -3.52
N MET A 113 1.47 0.00 -2.69
CA MET A 113 1.37 -0.19 -1.25
C MET A 113 2.26 0.83 -0.55
N GLY A 114 1.98 1.09 0.72
CA GLY A 114 2.85 1.90 1.56
C GLY A 114 3.51 1.08 2.65
N ILE A 115 4.70 1.47 3.07
CA ILE A 115 5.32 0.97 4.30
C ILE A 115 5.86 2.14 5.11
N LYS A 116 5.95 1.97 6.43
CA LYS A 116 6.70 2.89 7.28
C LYS A 116 8.19 2.74 7.02
N MET A 117 8.91 3.85 6.91
CA MET A 117 10.38 3.81 6.84
C MET A 117 10.94 3.20 8.13
N PRO A 118 11.66 2.06 8.06
CA PRO A 118 12.02 1.30 9.25
C PRO A 118 13.18 1.93 10.04
N ASP A 119 14.00 2.75 9.39
CA ASP A 119 15.24 3.28 9.95
C ASP A 119 15.63 4.64 9.36
N LYS A 120 16.81 5.14 9.72
CA LYS A 120 17.35 6.43 9.24
C LYS A 120 18.32 6.28 8.05
N ALA A 121 18.38 5.12 7.43
CA ALA A 121 19.38 4.83 6.39
C ALA A 121 19.23 5.67 5.12
N MET A 122 18.10 6.32 4.90
CA MET A 122 17.83 7.13 3.71
C MET A 122 17.61 8.62 4.04
N ILE A 123 18.18 9.09 5.14
CA ILE A 123 17.96 10.46 5.62
C ILE A 123 18.51 11.52 4.64
N GLU A 124 19.58 11.22 3.91
CA GLU A 124 20.17 12.11 2.91
C GLU A 124 19.31 12.23 1.64
N GLU A 125 18.44 11.26 1.39
CA GLU A 125 17.39 11.33 0.37
C GLU A 125 16.08 11.96 0.91
N ALA A 126 16.17 12.63 2.06
CA ALA A 126 15.05 13.25 2.75
C ALA A 126 13.93 12.27 3.17
N ILE A 127 14.21 10.97 3.27
CA ILE A 127 13.27 9.97 3.80
C ILE A 127 13.61 9.72 5.26
N LYS A 128 12.81 10.28 6.17
CA LYS A 128 12.99 10.15 7.60
C LYS A 128 12.45 8.82 8.12
N GLU A 129 12.97 8.37 9.24
CA GLU A 129 12.37 7.26 10.01
C GLU A 129 10.88 7.50 10.27
N ASN A 130 10.07 6.47 10.20
CA ASN A 130 8.60 6.51 10.28
C ASN A 130 7.87 7.30 9.17
N ALA A 131 8.56 7.80 8.14
CA ALA A 131 7.90 8.35 6.96
C ALA A 131 6.98 7.31 6.32
N ASN A 132 5.86 7.76 5.73
CA ASN A 132 5.06 6.93 4.85
C ASN A 132 5.75 6.85 3.49
N VAL A 133 6.18 5.68 3.09
CA VAL A 133 6.85 5.45 1.81
C VAL A 133 5.95 4.64 0.90
N ILE A 134 5.62 5.20 -0.25
CA ILE A 134 4.74 4.58 -1.24
C ILE A 134 5.56 3.84 -2.29
N ILE A 135 5.20 2.60 -2.51
CA ILE A 135 5.92 1.65 -3.33
C ILE A 135 5.04 1.22 -4.50
N GLN A 136 5.56 1.33 -5.70
CA GLN A 136 5.00 0.74 -6.91
C GLN A 136 5.46 -0.71 -7.00
N GLN A 137 4.54 -1.65 -6.85
CA GLN A 137 4.81 -3.07 -7.02
C GLN A 137 5.04 -3.41 -8.51
N ASN A 138 5.76 -4.49 -8.77
CA ASN A 138 6.04 -4.97 -10.13
C ASN A 138 6.68 -3.92 -11.07
N ALA A 139 7.35 -2.90 -10.51
CA ALA A 139 8.08 -1.91 -11.29
C ALA A 139 9.33 -2.53 -11.94
N ASN A 140 9.64 -2.06 -13.14
CA ASN A 140 10.93 -2.38 -13.76
C ASN A 140 12.04 -1.59 -13.07
N LEU A 141 12.87 -2.25 -12.28
CA LEU A 141 13.91 -1.65 -11.46
C LEU A 141 15.14 -1.31 -12.27
N GLN A 142 15.70 -0.13 -12.04
CA GLN A 142 16.93 0.35 -12.64
C GLN A 142 17.96 0.70 -11.57
N ASN A 143 19.25 0.67 -11.93
CA ASN A 143 20.32 1.12 -11.04
C ASN A 143 20.10 2.60 -10.66
N GLY A 144 20.16 2.88 -9.36
CA GLY A 144 19.89 4.20 -8.80
C GLY A 144 18.45 4.37 -8.31
N ASP A 145 17.55 3.43 -8.56
CA ASP A 145 16.20 3.49 -7.99
C ASP A 145 16.23 3.27 -6.46
N ILE A 146 15.43 4.02 -5.73
CA ILE A 146 15.14 3.70 -4.33
C ILE A 146 14.07 2.62 -4.33
N ILE A 147 14.34 1.50 -3.66
CA ILE A 147 13.43 0.37 -3.60
C ILE A 147 13.16 -0.07 -2.17
N ALA A 148 12.02 -0.70 -1.97
CA ALA A 148 11.81 -1.57 -0.82
C ALA A 148 12.15 -3.01 -1.24
N ALA A 149 12.92 -3.70 -0.41
CA ALA A 149 13.32 -5.07 -0.67
C ALA A 149 13.46 -5.86 0.62
N VAL A 150 13.20 -7.16 0.51
CA VAL A 150 13.45 -8.15 1.57
C VAL A 150 14.67 -8.96 1.16
N TYR A 151 15.54 -9.29 2.10
CA TYR A 151 16.70 -10.12 1.82
C TYR A 151 16.93 -11.11 2.96
N ASN A 152 17.37 -12.31 2.61
CA ASN A 152 17.57 -13.41 3.54
C ASN A 152 16.34 -13.55 4.48
N ASP A 153 16.55 -13.52 5.79
CA ASP A 153 15.48 -13.59 6.80
C ASP A 153 15.15 -12.24 7.45
N HIS A 154 15.63 -11.14 6.85
CA HIS A 154 15.37 -9.80 7.36
C HIS A 154 14.04 -9.24 6.85
N ASP A 155 13.42 -8.36 7.62
CA ASP A 155 12.28 -7.57 7.20
C ASP A 155 12.69 -6.56 6.11
N ALA A 156 11.69 -5.96 5.46
CA ALA A 156 11.95 -5.05 4.35
C ALA A 156 12.80 -3.85 4.77
N VAL A 157 13.77 -3.54 3.93
CA VAL A 157 14.59 -2.32 4.00
C VAL A 157 14.28 -1.42 2.82
N ILE A 158 14.54 -0.12 2.95
CA ILE A 158 14.46 0.86 1.86
C ILE A 158 15.87 1.37 1.61
N ARG A 159 16.37 1.15 0.37
CA ARG A 159 17.75 1.48 -0.03
C ARG A 159 17.80 1.86 -1.51
N THR A 160 18.88 2.49 -1.92
CA THR A 160 19.20 2.70 -3.34
C THR A 160 19.74 1.41 -3.94
N TYR A 161 19.13 0.97 -5.02
CA TYR A 161 19.37 -0.30 -5.67
C TYR A 161 20.41 -0.20 -6.80
N TYR A 162 21.35 -1.12 -6.80
CA TYR A 162 22.26 -1.34 -7.91
C TYR A 162 22.42 -2.84 -8.15
N LYS A 163 22.43 -3.25 -9.43
CA LYS A 163 22.68 -4.63 -9.83
C LYS A 163 23.73 -4.70 -10.91
N LYS A 164 24.70 -5.61 -10.73
CA LYS A 164 25.71 -5.96 -11.74
C LYS A 164 25.91 -7.48 -11.75
N GLY A 165 25.48 -8.14 -12.83
CA GLY A 165 25.48 -9.60 -12.90
C GLY A 165 24.66 -10.23 -11.77
N ASN A 166 25.28 -11.12 -10.99
CA ASN A 166 24.66 -11.79 -9.85
C ASN A 166 24.81 -11.03 -8.51
N THR A 167 25.36 -9.83 -8.53
CA THR A 167 25.53 -9.01 -7.32
C THR A 167 24.48 -7.91 -7.28
N VAL A 168 23.82 -7.80 -6.13
CA VAL A 168 22.93 -6.68 -5.78
C VAL A 168 23.59 -5.89 -4.64
N LEU A 169 23.64 -4.58 -4.81
CA LEU A 169 24.02 -3.61 -3.78
C LEU A 169 22.80 -2.81 -3.40
N LEU A 170 22.44 -2.83 -2.11
CA LEU A 170 21.43 -1.98 -1.49
C LEU A 170 22.17 -0.92 -0.67
N LYS A 171 22.33 0.27 -1.26
CA LYS A 171 23.14 1.34 -0.70
C LYS A 171 22.32 2.22 0.24
N ALA A 172 22.87 2.50 1.43
CA ALA A 172 22.33 3.51 2.33
C ALA A 172 22.69 4.93 1.86
N ALA A 173 21.81 5.89 2.13
CA ALA A 173 22.04 7.33 1.98
C ALA A 173 22.10 7.98 3.37
N ASN A 174 23.13 7.59 4.13
CA ASN A 174 23.38 8.06 5.49
C ASN A 174 24.88 7.96 5.81
N SER A 175 25.55 9.10 5.91
CA SER A 175 27.00 9.20 6.16
C SER A 175 27.44 8.94 7.60
N SER A 176 26.51 8.64 8.53
CA SER A 176 26.84 8.38 9.94
C SER A 176 27.67 7.12 10.18
N GLY A 177 27.77 6.22 9.20
CA GLY A 177 28.40 4.90 9.32
C GLY A 177 27.60 3.85 10.10
N LEU A 178 26.41 4.20 10.60
CA LEU A 178 25.54 3.28 11.36
C LEU A 178 24.72 2.36 10.45
N TYR A 179 24.60 2.68 9.17
CA TYR A 179 23.80 1.97 8.19
C TYR A 179 24.70 1.49 7.04
N PRO A 180 25.34 0.31 7.18
CA PRO A 180 26.22 -0.20 6.14
C PRO A 180 25.43 -0.55 4.87
N ASP A 181 26.12 -0.48 3.74
CA ASP A 181 25.64 -1.02 2.48
C ASP A 181 25.47 -2.54 2.56
N ILE A 182 24.42 -3.06 1.95
CA ILE A 182 24.11 -4.48 1.92
C ILE A 182 24.49 -5.04 0.54
N VAL A 183 25.44 -5.96 0.52
CA VAL A 183 25.89 -6.62 -0.71
C VAL A 183 25.41 -8.06 -0.73
N LEU A 184 24.65 -8.42 -1.74
CA LEU A 184 24.02 -9.75 -1.88
C LEU A 184 24.54 -10.43 -3.14
N ASN A 185 24.85 -11.73 -3.02
CA ASN A 185 25.12 -12.62 -4.14
C ASN A 185 23.87 -13.46 -4.42
N LEU A 186 23.21 -13.23 -5.55
CA LEU A 186 21.94 -13.89 -5.91
C LEU A 186 22.03 -15.41 -6.09
N GLU A 187 23.23 -16.00 -6.10
CA GLU A 187 23.42 -17.46 -6.09
C GLU A 187 23.31 -18.05 -4.66
N LYS A 188 23.52 -17.24 -3.64
CA LYS A 188 23.60 -17.66 -2.23
C LYS A 188 22.57 -16.97 -1.34
N ASP A 189 22.27 -15.73 -1.67
CA ASP A 189 21.39 -14.87 -0.87
C ASP A 189 20.00 -14.78 -1.47
N ARG A 190 19.01 -14.83 -0.60
CA ARG A 190 17.63 -14.54 -1.01
C ARG A 190 17.44 -13.05 -1.14
N PHE A 191 16.95 -12.60 -2.29
CA PHE A 191 16.57 -11.21 -2.56
C PHE A 191 15.21 -11.16 -3.21
N VAL A 192 14.30 -10.41 -2.61
CA VAL A 192 12.94 -10.20 -3.11
C VAL A 192 12.65 -8.71 -3.14
N PRO A 193 12.62 -8.08 -4.32
CA PRO A 193 12.19 -6.69 -4.42
C PRO A 193 10.69 -6.62 -4.15
N VAL A 194 10.29 -5.75 -3.23
CA VAL A 194 8.87 -5.44 -2.94
C VAL A 194 8.36 -4.44 -3.98
N GLY A 195 9.20 -3.49 -4.38
CA GLY A 195 8.90 -2.55 -5.44
C GLY A 195 9.72 -1.27 -5.37
N LYS A 196 9.45 -0.36 -6.31
CA LYS A 196 10.13 0.95 -6.43
C LYS A 196 9.43 1.99 -5.57
N VAL A 197 10.20 2.77 -4.82
CA VAL A 197 9.70 3.95 -4.11
C VAL A 197 9.35 5.04 -5.12
N VAL A 198 8.12 5.54 -5.05
CA VAL A 198 7.61 6.58 -5.97
C VAL A 198 7.19 7.86 -5.25
N HIS A 199 6.91 7.77 -3.96
CA HIS A 199 6.54 8.93 -3.15
C HIS A 199 6.81 8.64 -1.67
N TRP A 200 7.04 9.70 -0.87
CA TRP A 200 7.07 9.59 0.59
C TRP A 200 6.57 10.87 1.26
N THR A 201 6.06 10.71 2.49
CA THR A 201 5.61 11.82 3.33
C THR A 201 6.26 11.71 4.70
N ASN A 202 7.01 12.73 5.07
CA ASN A 202 7.57 12.86 6.40
C ASN A 202 6.56 13.52 7.34
N PHE A 203 6.48 13.05 8.58
CA PHE A 203 5.67 13.69 9.62
C PHE A 203 6.51 14.71 10.39
N ALA A 204 5.86 15.77 10.86
CA ALA A 204 6.46 16.68 11.79
C ALA A 204 6.76 15.92 13.11
N GLU A 205 7.96 16.07 13.64
CA GLU A 205 8.28 15.55 14.97
C GLU A 205 7.35 16.22 16.00
N LYS A 206 6.60 15.42 16.73
CA LYS A 206 5.86 15.95 17.88
C LYS A 206 6.92 16.40 18.90
N LYS A 207 6.97 17.71 19.14
CA LYS A 207 7.78 18.30 20.22
C LYS A 207 7.26 17.84 21.57
#